data_91396f628476758aeed0b6a1ea7bc963
#
_entry.id   91396f628476758aeed0b6a1ea7bc963
#
_cell.length_a   1.000
_cell.length_b   1.000
_cell.length_c   1.000
_cell.angle_alpha   90.00
_cell.angle_beta   90.00
_cell.angle_gamma   90.00
#
_symmetry.space_group_name_H-M   'P 1'
#
loop_
_entity.id
_entity.type
_entity.pdbx_description
1 polymer ?
#
loop_
_entity_poly.entity_id
_entity_poly.type
_entity_poly.pdbx_seq_one_letter_code
_entity_poly.pdbx_strand_id
1 'polypeptide(L)'
;MPTFDQQSWMNLCDQDSEFKMAARHWSGGLRFIIGDRKLELFLKKGEIVSENYSPERVIEISGETDVWRRVLAARPTRFNNDIIANLSMSGGLARKAGKVVFAQYYSALMRSIELLRGETLENKIMDYDANETHFIEEVRGSYIRLQVSGHNFRIYYEEVGDGIPVVLQHTAGSHGSQWRHLYENREITERFRLITYDLPFHGKSLPPPAHKWWGQPYKLDGAFLRSVPVQLSKALALDRPVFMGCSVGGLLALDLALNHPEEFRAVISLEGSLKVDGSIRNFSELDHPQVNGEYKGKLMEGMTSPDSPKAYRKEIAHIYSGGW
;
A
#
# COMPACT_ATOMS: atom_id res chain seq x y z
N MET A 1 26.17 -18.13 -6.40
CA MET A 1 25.19 -17.21 -6.99
C MET A 1 24.54 -17.93 -8.15
N PRO A 2 23.24 -17.87 -8.34
CA PRO A 2 22.69 -18.21 -9.63
C PRO A 2 23.40 -17.32 -10.66
N THR A 3 23.98 -17.91 -11.66
CA THR A 3 24.55 -17.19 -12.80
C THR A 3 23.38 -16.64 -13.59
N PHE A 4 22.94 -15.43 -13.25
CA PHE A 4 21.91 -14.75 -14.04
C PHE A 4 22.51 -14.46 -15.42
N ASP A 5 22.05 -15.22 -16.38
CA ASP A 5 22.37 -15.02 -17.77
C ASP A 5 21.39 -13.98 -18.35
N GLN A 6 21.93 -13.07 -19.12
CA GLN A 6 21.20 -12.01 -19.79
C GLN A 6 20.03 -12.57 -20.62
N GLN A 7 20.28 -13.60 -21.42
CA GLN A 7 19.27 -14.18 -22.30
C GLN A 7 18.16 -14.92 -21.54
N SER A 8 18.55 -15.63 -20.48
CA SER A 8 17.58 -16.32 -19.60
C SER A 8 16.64 -15.33 -18.93
N TRP A 9 17.15 -14.18 -18.45
CA TRP A 9 16.31 -13.14 -17.85
C TRP A 9 15.35 -12.52 -18.86
N MET A 10 15.84 -12.20 -20.06
CA MET A 10 14.99 -11.71 -21.16
C MET A 10 13.87 -12.69 -21.50
N ASN A 11 14.18 -13.98 -21.63
CA ASN A 11 13.20 -15.01 -21.91
C ASN A 11 12.15 -15.16 -20.80
N LEU A 12 12.55 -15.10 -19.52
CA LEU A 12 11.62 -15.09 -18.39
C LEU A 12 10.63 -13.93 -18.47
N CYS A 13 11.13 -12.71 -18.73
CA CYS A 13 10.30 -11.53 -18.88
C CYS A 13 9.37 -11.62 -20.10
N ASP A 14 9.84 -12.17 -21.22
CA ASP A 14 9.04 -12.33 -22.44
C ASP A 14 7.91 -13.37 -22.30
N GLN A 15 8.09 -14.38 -21.46
CA GLN A 15 7.09 -15.42 -21.20
C GLN A 15 6.12 -15.07 -20.09
N ASP A 16 6.46 -14.09 -19.23
CA ASP A 16 5.66 -13.76 -18.05
C ASP A 16 4.53 -12.77 -18.39
N SER A 17 3.29 -13.20 -18.16
CA SER A 17 2.10 -12.39 -18.46
C SER A 17 1.97 -11.14 -17.57
N GLU A 18 2.41 -11.21 -16.30
CA GLU A 18 2.39 -10.07 -15.39
C GLU A 18 3.39 -9.00 -15.84
N PHE A 19 4.60 -9.41 -16.22
CA PHE A 19 5.59 -8.49 -16.77
C PHE A 19 5.09 -7.83 -18.06
N LYS A 20 4.58 -8.61 -19.01
CA LYS A 20 4.04 -8.10 -20.30
C LYS A 20 2.90 -7.11 -20.07
N MET A 21 1.99 -7.41 -19.15
CA MET A 21 0.89 -6.50 -18.80
C MET A 21 1.43 -5.19 -18.21
N ALA A 22 2.38 -5.25 -17.30
CA ALA A 22 2.97 -4.07 -16.66
C ALA A 22 3.81 -3.23 -17.65
N ALA A 23 4.43 -3.86 -18.63
CA ALA A 23 5.30 -3.22 -19.62
C ALA A 23 4.60 -2.78 -20.92
N ARG A 24 3.32 -3.14 -21.14
CA ARG A 24 2.58 -3.05 -22.43
C ARG A 24 2.67 -1.71 -23.18
N HIS A 25 2.94 -0.63 -22.50
CA HIS A 25 3.05 0.72 -23.10
C HIS A 25 4.47 1.28 -23.04
N TRP A 26 5.44 0.50 -22.56
CA TRP A 26 6.77 0.98 -22.33
C TRP A 26 7.63 0.99 -23.62
N SER A 27 8.20 2.14 -23.91
CA SER A 27 9.35 2.27 -24.82
C SER A 27 10.50 2.84 -24.00
N GLY A 28 11.46 1.99 -23.65
CA GLY A 28 12.53 2.33 -22.72
C GLY A 28 13.37 1.12 -22.36
N GLY A 29 13.87 1.06 -21.14
CA GLY A 29 14.66 -0.10 -20.71
C GLY A 29 14.93 -0.15 -19.22
N LEU A 30 15.34 -1.34 -18.80
CA LEU A 30 15.91 -1.64 -17.49
C LEU A 30 17.39 -1.90 -17.63
N ARG A 31 18.17 -1.39 -16.69
CA ARG A 31 19.60 -1.67 -16.57
C ARG A 31 19.91 -1.94 -15.11
N PHE A 32 20.44 -3.12 -14.81
CA PHE A 32 20.93 -3.48 -13.49
C PHE A 32 22.45 -3.56 -13.52
N ILE A 33 23.10 -2.76 -12.67
CA ILE A 33 24.54 -2.79 -12.43
C ILE A 33 24.77 -3.53 -11.12
N ILE A 34 25.36 -4.72 -11.21
CA ILE A 34 25.57 -5.67 -10.10
C ILE A 34 27.08 -5.82 -9.89
N GLY A 35 27.69 -4.96 -9.07
CA GLY A 35 29.13 -4.83 -9.04
C GLY A 35 29.67 -4.46 -10.44
N ASP A 36 30.55 -5.31 -11.00
CA ASP A 36 31.12 -5.10 -12.34
C ASP A 36 30.27 -5.69 -13.49
N ARG A 37 29.12 -6.30 -13.17
CA ARG A 37 28.26 -6.94 -14.17
C ARG A 37 27.08 -6.03 -14.53
N LYS A 38 26.63 -6.15 -15.77
CA LYS A 38 25.49 -5.41 -16.32
C LYS A 38 24.47 -6.37 -16.91
N LEU A 39 23.19 -6.18 -16.56
CA LEU A 39 22.03 -6.80 -17.21
C LEU A 39 21.19 -5.69 -17.84
N GLU A 40 20.78 -5.86 -19.08
CA GLU A 40 19.98 -4.88 -19.80
C GLU A 40 18.79 -5.54 -20.49
N LEU A 41 17.65 -4.88 -20.41
CA LEU A 41 16.42 -5.28 -21.10
C LEU A 41 15.81 -4.03 -21.71
N PHE A 42 15.63 -4.04 -23.02
CA PHE A 42 15.06 -2.93 -23.76
C PHE A 42 13.71 -3.28 -24.34
N LEU A 43 12.80 -2.30 -24.33
CA LEU A 43 11.42 -2.46 -24.76
C LEU A 43 11.03 -1.38 -25.77
N LYS A 44 10.26 -1.78 -26.77
CA LYS A 44 9.60 -0.88 -27.71
C LYS A 44 8.12 -1.21 -27.76
N LYS A 45 7.27 -0.31 -27.24
CA LYS A 45 5.82 -0.51 -27.11
C LYS A 45 5.46 -1.81 -26.38
N GLY A 46 6.19 -2.14 -25.33
CA GLY A 46 5.98 -3.33 -24.50
C GLY A 46 6.66 -4.61 -25.00
N GLU A 47 7.15 -4.62 -26.22
CA GLU A 47 7.86 -5.78 -26.79
C GLU A 47 9.35 -5.71 -26.49
N ILE A 48 9.95 -6.82 -26.05
CA ILE A 48 11.39 -6.90 -25.80
C ILE A 48 12.12 -6.86 -27.14
N VAL A 49 13.12 -5.98 -27.26
CA VAL A 49 13.89 -5.78 -28.47
C VAL A 49 15.37 -6.08 -28.25
N SER A 50 16.07 -6.37 -29.36
CA SER A 50 17.49 -6.74 -29.32
C SER A 50 18.42 -5.61 -28.88
N GLU A 51 19.67 -5.94 -28.56
CA GLU A 51 20.73 -5.06 -28.01
C GLU A 51 21.05 -3.83 -28.87
N ASN A 52 20.70 -3.79 -30.15
CA ASN A 52 20.93 -2.66 -31.04
C ASN A 52 19.95 -1.49 -30.87
N TYR A 53 18.99 -1.62 -29.94
CA TYR A 53 18.05 -0.56 -29.62
C TYR A 53 18.59 0.29 -28.47
N SER A 54 18.73 1.61 -28.68
CA SER A 54 19.18 2.57 -27.65
C SER A 54 18.01 3.47 -27.27
N PRO A 55 17.24 3.13 -26.21
CA PRO A 55 16.13 3.95 -25.75
C PRO A 55 16.61 5.21 -25.04
N GLU A 56 15.88 6.31 -25.20
CA GLU A 56 16.15 7.56 -24.50
C GLU A 56 15.91 7.46 -22.97
N ARG A 57 15.08 6.51 -22.54
CA ARG A 57 14.62 6.39 -21.15
C ARG A 57 14.94 5.00 -20.58
N VAL A 58 16.02 4.93 -19.83
CA VAL A 58 16.46 3.72 -19.14
C VAL A 58 16.37 3.93 -17.63
N ILE A 59 15.74 2.99 -16.93
CA ILE A 59 15.76 2.91 -15.47
C ILE A 59 17.01 2.10 -15.12
N GLU A 60 18.03 2.77 -14.59
CA GLU A 60 19.24 2.12 -14.11
C GLU A 60 19.21 2.01 -12.58
N ILE A 61 19.39 0.80 -12.07
CA ILE A 61 19.57 0.50 -10.67
C ILE A 61 20.93 -0.12 -10.48
N SER A 62 21.76 0.50 -9.65
CA SER A 62 23.13 0.06 -9.38
C SER A 62 23.33 -0.26 -7.90
N GLY A 63 24.25 -1.18 -7.63
CA GLY A 63 24.63 -1.53 -6.26
C GLY A 63 25.76 -2.57 -6.26
N GLU A 64 26.41 -2.68 -5.11
CA GLU A 64 27.42 -3.69 -4.86
C GLU A 64 26.85 -5.11 -4.96
N THR A 65 27.70 -6.05 -5.31
CA THR A 65 27.32 -7.47 -5.47
C THR A 65 26.60 -8.01 -4.23
N ASP A 66 27.02 -7.63 -3.03
CA ASP A 66 26.42 -8.10 -1.77
C ASP A 66 25.02 -7.51 -1.52
N VAL A 67 24.78 -6.28 -1.96
CA VAL A 67 23.45 -5.65 -1.90
C VAL A 67 22.50 -6.42 -2.81
N TRP A 68 22.92 -6.65 -4.05
CA TRP A 68 22.13 -7.39 -5.01
C TRP A 68 21.89 -8.85 -4.60
N ARG A 69 22.85 -9.48 -3.90
CA ARG A 69 22.65 -10.83 -3.35
C ARG A 69 21.50 -10.88 -2.35
N ARG A 70 21.32 -9.85 -1.51
CA ARG A 70 20.19 -9.74 -0.58
C ARG A 70 18.88 -9.46 -1.30
N VAL A 71 18.91 -8.58 -2.31
CA VAL A 71 17.74 -8.23 -3.13
C VAL A 71 17.26 -9.40 -3.98
N LEU A 72 18.18 -10.19 -4.53
CA LEU A 72 17.88 -11.34 -5.40
C LEU A 72 17.82 -12.69 -4.66
N ALA A 73 17.78 -12.67 -3.33
CA ALA A 73 17.55 -13.90 -2.56
C ALA A 73 16.12 -14.42 -2.83
N ALA A 74 15.96 -15.74 -2.87
CA ALA A 74 14.63 -16.36 -3.05
C ALA A 74 13.64 -15.96 -1.94
N ARG A 75 14.16 -15.66 -0.74
CA ARG A 75 13.42 -15.04 0.37
C ARG A 75 14.21 -13.82 0.85
N PRO A 76 13.99 -12.65 0.25
CA PRO A 76 14.70 -11.45 0.63
C PRO A 76 14.26 -11.00 2.03
N THR A 77 15.19 -10.50 2.81
CA THR A 77 14.87 -9.89 4.11
C THR A 77 14.12 -8.58 3.93
N ARG A 78 13.45 -8.13 4.98
CA ARG A 78 12.72 -6.85 5.00
C ARG A 78 13.56 -5.72 4.42
N PHE A 79 12.97 -4.87 3.59
CA PHE A 79 13.57 -3.77 2.82
C PHE A 79 14.48 -4.20 1.66
N ASN A 80 14.83 -5.49 1.52
CA ASN A 80 15.47 -6.01 0.32
C ASN A 80 14.48 -6.68 -0.64
N ASN A 81 13.24 -6.83 -0.22
CA ASN A 81 12.15 -7.38 -1.03
C ASN A 81 11.63 -6.41 -2.09
N ASP A 82 11.89 -5.12 -1.95
CA ASP A 82 11.36 -4.06 -2.79
C ASP A 82 12.42 -2.98 -3.07
N ILE A 83 12.45 -2.44 -4.30
CA ILE A 83 13.45 -1.46 -4.70
C ILE A 83 13.24 -0.11 -4.00
N ILE A 84 11.99 0.35 -3.87
CA ILE A 84 11.74 1.62 -3.17
C ILE A 84 12.11 1.46 -1.70
N ALA A 85 11.73 0.37 -1.05
CA ALA A 85 12.08 0.12 0.33
C ALA A 85 13.61 0.09 0.51
N ASN A 86 14.34 -0.58 -0.38
CA ASN A 86 15.80 -0.61 -0.35
C ASN A 86 16.43 0.78 -0.55
N LEU A 87 16.03 1.50 -1.59
CA LEU A 87 16.49 2.87 -1.86
C LEU A 87 16.18 3.81 -0.70
N SER A 88 15.11 3.52 0.03
CA SER A 88 14.56 4.34 1.08
C SER A 88 15.20 4.14 2.44
N MET A 89 15.51 2.91 2.77
CA MET A 89 15.94 2.50 4.10
C MET A 89 17.44 2.18 4.16
N SER A 90 18.25 2.89 3.36
CA SER A 90 19.70 2.70 3.27
C SER A 90 20.15 1.29 2.85
N GLY A 91 19.39 0.64 1.98
CA GLY A 91 19.68 -0.72 1.53
C GLY A 91 20.91 -0.86 0.65
N GLY A 92 21.48 0.24 0.14
CA GLY A 92 22.71 0.27 -0.64
C GLY A 92 22.51 0.23 -2.16
N LEU A 93 21.28 0.19 -2.67
CA LEU A 93 21.02 0.45 -4.08
C LEU A 93 21.03 1.95 -4.39
N ALA A 94 21.38 2.29 -5.62
CA ALA A 94 21.26 3.63 -6.18
C ALA A 94 20.45 3.59 -7.47
N ARG A 95 19.66 4.64 -7.71
CA ARG A 95 18.84 4.79 -8.91
C ARG A 95 19.33 5.93 -9.78
N LYS A 96 19.50 5.65 -11.08
CA LYS A 96 19.69 6.66 -12.13
C LYS A 96 18.49 6.58 -13.07
N ALA A 97 17.50 7.42 -12.87
CA ALA A 97 16.35 7.60 -13.76
C ALA A 97 15.57 8.84 -13.34
N GLY A 98 14.78 9.40 -14.24
CA GLY A 98 13.75 10.37 -13.89
C GLY A 98 12.69 9.71 -12.98
N LYS A 99 12.23 10.45 -11.96
CA LYS A 99 11.25 9.95 -10.99
C LYS A 99 9.98 9.44 -11.66
N VAL A 100 9.49 10.17 -12.66
CA VAL A 100 8.24 9.83 -13.38
C VAL A 100 8.36 8.52 -14.14
N VAL A 101 9.45 8.30 -14.90
CA VAL A 101 9.66 7.04 -15.65
C VAL A 101 9.77 5.85 -14.70
N PHE A 102 10.48 6.03 -13.59
CA PHE A 102 10.57 5.01 -12.55
C PHE A 102 9.19 4.64 -11.99
N ALA A 103 8.37 5.63 -11.64
CA ALA A 103 7.04 5.41 -11.10
C ALA A 103 6.09 4.77 -12.14
N GLN A 104 6.13 5.23 -13.39
CA GLN A 104 5.29 4.71 -14.49
C GLN A 104 5.47 3.21 -14.73
N TYR A 105 6.72 2.72 -14.62
CA TYR A 105 7.05 1.33 -14.96
C TYR A 105 7.58 0.52 -13.77
N TYR A 106 7.28 0.99 -12.58
CA TYR A 106 7.70 0.35 -11.34
C TYR A 106 7.21 -1.11 -11.22
N SER A 107 5.98 -1.38 -11.65
CA SER A 107 5.43 -2.74 -11.67
C SER A 107 6.24 -3.68 -12.56
N ALA A 108 6.63 -3.24 -13.76
CA ALA A 108 7.47 -4.03 -14.66
C ALA A 108 8.90 -4.22 -14.09
N LEU A 109 9.48 -3.17 -13.51
CA LEU A 109 10.77 -3.24 -12.82
C LEU A 109 10.73 -4.29 -11.70
N MET A 110 9.76 -4.22 -10.79
CA MET A 110 9.65 -5.17 -9.69
C MET A 110 9.40 -6.59 -10.16
N ARG A 111 8.50 -6.78 -11.15
CA ARG A 111 8.25 -8.10 -11.71
C ARG A 111 9.50 -8.73 -12.34
N SER A 112 10.31 -7.94 -13.03
CA SER A 112 11.58 -8.42 -13.61
C SER A 112 12.57 -8.90 -12.55
N ILE A 113 12.58 -8.30 -11.36
CA ILE A 113 13.41 -8.71 -10.21
C ILE A 113 12.84 -9.97 -9.56
N GLU A 114 11.52 -10.08 -9.40
CA GLU A 114 10.86 -11.28 -8.90
C GLU A 114 11.18 -12.50 -9.78
N LEU A 115 11.18 -12.33 -11.10
CA LEU A 115 11.59 -13.38 -12.02
C LEU A 115 13.06 -13.78 -11.87
N LEU A 116 13.96 -12.83 -11.62
CA LEU A 116 15.34 -13.12 -11.27
C LEU A 116 15.51 -13.89 -9.96
N ARG A 117 14.57 -13.74 -9.03
CA ARG A 117 14.52 -14.53 -7.77
C ARG A 117 14.00 -15.95 -7.97
N GLY A 118 13.44 -16.25 -9.17
CA GLY A 118 12.75 -17.52 -9.45
C GLY A 118 11.30 -17.54 -8.93
N GLU A 119 10.70 -16.37 -8.67
CA GLU A 119 9.29 -16.29 -8.32
C GLU A 119 8.42 -16.52 -9.55
N THR A 120 8.00 -17.76 -9.77
CA THR A 120 7.02 -18.13 -10.78
C THR A 120 5.61 -17.83 -10.29
N LEU A 121 4.68 -17.69 -11.23
CA LEU A 121 3.23 -17.65 -10.96
C LEU A 121 2.75 -19.04 -10.50
N GLU A 122 3.17 -19.50 -9.33
CA GLU A 122 2.49 -20.62 -8.69
C GLU A 122 1.13 -20.10 -8.21
N ASN A 123 0.12 -20.43 -8.97
CA ASN A 123 -1.28 -20.30 -8.60
C ASN A 123 -1.60 -21.28 -7.45
N LYS A 124 -1.15 -20.99 -6.25
CA LYS A 124 -1.93 -21.41 -5.08
C LYS A 124 -3.12 -20.45 -5.00
N ILE A 125 -4.14 -20.77 -5.78
CA ILE A 125 -5.50 -20.38 -5.48
C ILE A 125 -5.71 -20.92 -4.06
N MET A 126 -6.03 -20.05 -3.10
CA MET A 126 -6.51 -20.50 -1.81
C MET A 126 -7.71 -21.38 -2.13
N ASP A 127 -7.70 -22.64 -1.69
CA ASP A 127 -8.86 -23.49 -1.76
C ASP A 127 -9.95 -22.85 -0.89
N TYR A 128 -10.80 -22.07 -1.53
CA TYR A 128 -12.12 -21.82 -0.98
C TYR A 128 -12.82 -23.17 -0.97
N ASP A 129 -13.33 -23.56 0.17
CA ASP A 129 -14.15 -24.76 0.26
C ASP A 129 -15.33 -24.60 -0.69
N ALA A 130 -15.25 -25.27 -1.85
CA ALA A 130 -16.27 -25.22 -2.89
C ALA A 130 -17.64 -25.76 -2.41
N ASN A 131 -17.72 -26.26 -1.18
CA ASN A 131 -18.94 -26.75 -0.53
C ASN A 131 -19.61 -25.68 0.34
N GLU A 132 -19.01 -24.53 0.61
CA GLU A 132 -19.70 -23.41 1.26
C GLU A 132 -20.66 -22.75 0.26
N THR A 133 -21.90 -23.17 0.35
CA THR A 133 -23.04 -22.51 -0.30
C THR A 133 -23.31 -21.16 0.36
N HIS A 134 -23.83 -20.22 -0.39
CA HIS A 134 -24.14 -18.84 -0.04
C HIS A 134 -24.56 -18.61 1.41
N PHE A 135 -23.80 -17.81 2.14
CA PHE A 135 -24.18 -17.32 3.47
C PHE A 135 -24.05 -15.79 3.53
N ILE A 136 -24.79 -15.16 4.44
CA ILE A 136 -24.71 -13.72 4.69
C ILE A 136 -23.72 -13.52 5.82
N GLU A 137 -22.65 -12.77 5.56
CA GLU A 137 -21.68 -12.40 6.58
C GLU A 137 -22.30 -11.44 7.62
N GLU A 138 -21.80 -11.49 8.84
CA GLU A 138 -22.29 -10.65 9.95
C GLU A 138 -21.83 -9.19 9.83
N VAL A 139 -20.83 -8.90 8.97
CA VAL A 139 -20.31 -7.55 8.75
C VAL A 139 -21.39 -6.65 8.15
N ARG A 140 -21.65 -5.52 8.81
CA ARG A 140 -22.66 -4.54 8.38
C ARG A 140 -22.02 -3.20 8.04
N GLY A 141 -22.24 -2.72 6.81
CA GLY A 141 -21.83 -1.42 6.35
C GLY A 141 -22.95 -0.39 6.38
N SER A 142 -22.66 0.81 6.84
CA SER A 142 -23.63 1.90 6.96
C SER A 142 -23.00 3.26 6.73
N TYR A 143 -23.84 4.29 6.55
CA TYR A 143 -23.40 5.69 6.49
C TYR A 143 -23.91 6.46 7.70
N ILE A 144 -23.04 7.30 8.24
CA ILE A 144 -23.34 8.24 9.29
C ILE A 144 -22.98 9.66 8.87
N ARG A 145 -23.72 10.65 9.35
CA ARG A 145 -23.40 12.06 9.10
C ARG A 145 -22.71 12.65 10.32
N LEU A 146 -21.51 13.20 10.09
CA LEU A 146 -20.71 13.82 11.14
C LEU A 146 -20.44 15.28 10.81
N GLN A 147 -20.51 16.14 11.81
CA GLN A 147 -20.10 17.54 11.71
C GLN A 147 -18.61 17.63 12.04
N VAL A 148 -17.77 17.87 11.04
CA VAL A 148 -16.32 17.97 11.19
C VAL A 148 -15.87 19.30 10.60
N SER A 149 -15.20 20.11 11.40
CA SER A 149 -14.69 21.44 10.99
C SER A 149 -15.72 22.33 10.29
N GLY A 150 -16.97 22.31 10.78
CA GLY A 150 -18.06 23.12 10.23
C GLY A 150 -18.72 22.57 8.97
N HIS A 151 -18.31 21.39 8.50
CA HIS A 151 -18.88 20.72 7.34
C HIS A 151 -19.59 19.41 7.71
N ASN A 152 -20.66 19.09 7.00
CA ASN A 152 -21.41 17.84 7.19
C ASN A 152 -20.86 16.77 6.24
N PHE A 153 -20.11 15.81 6.78
CA PHE A 153 -19.57 14.69 6.04
C PHE A 153 -20.48 13.48 6.15
N ARG A 154 -20.59 12.73 5.06
CA ARG A 154 -21.22 11.41 5.03
C ARG A 154 -20.13 10.37 5.09
N ILE A 155 -19.90 9.82 6.29
CA ILE A 155 -18.86 8.85 6.58
C ILE A 155 -19.42 7.44 6.43
N TYR A 156 -18.70 6.60 5.71
CA TYR A 156 -18.95 5.16 5.65
C TYR A 156 -18.22 4.46 6.79
N TYR A 157 -18.90 3.50 7.41
CA TYR A 157 -18.30 2.64 8.41
C TYR A 157 -18.84 1.21 8.26
N GLU A 158 -18.07 0.24 8.73
CA GLU A 158 -18.44 -1.16 8.84
C GLU A 158 -18.27 -1.60 10.29
N GLU A 159 -19.13 -2.50 10.73
CA GLU A 159 -19.07 -3.06 12.08
C GLU A 159 -19.36 -4.54 12.09
N VAL A 160 -18.77 -5.25 13.05
CA VAL A 160 -18.99 -6.67 13.32
C VAL A 160 -18.63 -6.98 14.77
N GLY A 161 -19.29 -8.00 15.33
CA GLY A 161 -19.09 -8.50 16.68
C GLY A 161 -19.81 -7.71 17.76
N ASP A 162 -19.81 -8.28 18.95
CA ASP A 162 -20.46 -7.74 20.15
C ASP A 162 -19.47 -7.72 21.31
N GLY A 163 -19.31 -6.66 21.99
CA GLY A 163 -18.38 -6.59 23.12
C GLY A 163 -17.74 -5.23 23.26
N ILE A 164 -16.48 -5.20 23.71
CA ILE A 164 -15.75 -3.94 23.87
C ILE A 164 -15.59 -3.26 22.51
N PRO A 165 -16.12 -2.03 22.33
CA PRO A 165 -16.01 -1.35 21.04
C PRO A 165 -14.55 -0.94 20.74
N VAL A 166 -14.10 -1.24 19.51
CA VAL A 166 -12.78 -0.88 18.98
C VAL A 166 -12.97 -0.10 17.69
N VAL A 167 -12.60 1.17 17.70
CA VAL A 167 -12.62 2.05 16.53
C VAL A 167 -11.28 1.94 15.80
N LEU A 168 -11.32 1.54 14.53
CA LEU A 168 -10.16 1.18 13.72
C LEU A 168 -9.92 2.22 12.62
N GLN A 169 -8.76 2.88 12.67
CA GLN A 169 -8.35 3.90 11.69
C GLN A 169 -7.34 3.32 10.69
N HIS A 170 -7.66 3.40 9.41
CA HIS A 170 -6.75 3.00 8.32
C HIS A 170 -5.55 3.94 8.14
N THR A 171 -4.55 3.52 7.35
CA THR A 171 -3.38 4.32 6.98
C THR A 171 -3.74 5.39 5.94
N ALA A 172 -2.83 6.34 5.72
CA ALA A 172 -2.96 7.30 4.64
C ALA A 172 -3.08 6.60 3.27
N GLY A 173 -4.02 7.03 2.43
CA GLY A 173 -4.25 6.48 1.11
C GLY A 173 -4.93 5.10 1.06
N SER A 174 -5.34 4.57 2.22
CA SER A 174 -6.13 3.34 2.36
C SER A 174 -7.59 3.66 2.71
N HIS A 175 -8.34 2.67 3.13
CA HIS A 175 -9.71 2.79 3.64
C HIS A 175 -10.03 1.65 4.63
N GLY A 176 -11.24 1.62 5.20
CA GLY A 176 -11.64 0.69 6.28
C GLY A 176 -11.37 -0.78 5.99
N SER A 177 -11.45 -1.22 4.73
CA SER A 177 -11.18 -2.60 4.35
C SER A 177 -9.75 -3.09 4.66
N GLN A 178 -8.84 -2.20 5.06
CA GLN A 178 -7.52 -2.60 5.57
C GLN A 178 -7.62 -3.57 6.74
N TRP A 179 -8.70 -3.51 7.50
CA TRP A 179 -8.91 -4.28 8.72
C TRP A 179 -9.77 -5.54 8.55
N ARG A 180 -10.19 -5.84 7.32
CA ARG A 180 -11.17 -6.89 7.04
C ARG A 180 -10.81 -8.26 7.61
N HIS A 181 -9.52 -8.64 7.63
CA HIS A 181 -9.10 -9.92 8.19
C HIS A 181 -9.30 -10.05 9.70
N LEU A 182 -9.50 -8.93 10.41
CA LEU A 182 -9.92 -8.98 11.81
C LEU A 182 -11.39 -9.38 11.93
N TYR A 183 -12.21 -9.08 10.92
CA TYR A 183 -13.64 -9.44 10.91
C TYR A 183 -13.88 -10.94 10.79
N GLU A 184 -12.99 -11.63 10.08
CA GLU A 184 -13.04 -13.07 9.86
C GLU A 184 -12.56 -13.88 11.08
N ASN A 185 -11.94 -13.22 12.06
CA ASN A 185 -11.41 -13.88 13.25
C ASN A 185 -12.46 -13.91 14.38
N ARG A 186 -13.08 -15.07 14.57
CA ARG A 186 -14.11 -15.29 15.60
C ARG A 186 -13.62 -15.02 17.02
N GLU A 187 -12.38 -15.37 17.37
CA GLU A 187 -11.83 -15.10 18.70
C GLU A 187 -11.80 -13.60 19.03
N ILE A 188 -11.68 -12.75 17.99
CA ILE A 188 -11.71 -11.31 18.11
C ILE A 188 -13.13 -10.80 18.13
N THR A 189 -14.00 -11.21 17.19
CA THR A 189 -15.37 -10.68 17.06
C THR A 189 -16.31 -11.13 18.16
N GLU A 190 -16.04 -12.25 18.84
CA GLU A 190 -16.76 -12.69 20.03
C GLU A 190 -16.46 -11.84 21.29
N ARG A 191 -15.37 -11.07 21.29
CA ARG A 191 -14.94 -10.25 22.45
C ARG A 191 -15.00 -8.75 22.19
N PHE A 192 -14.93 -8.36 20.94
CA PHE A 192 -14.85 -6.98 20.52
C PHE A 192 -15.88 -6.67 19.44
N ARG A 193 -16.53 -5.51 19.57
CA ARG A 193 -17.28 -4.89 18.49
C ARG A 193 -16.30 -4.04 17.68
N LEU A 194 -15.87 -4.54 16.54
CA LEU A 194 -14.96 -3.84 15.63
C LEU A 194 -15.74 -2.85 14.79
N ILE A 195 -15.24 -1.61 14.72
CA ILE A 195 -15.84 -0.54 13.94
C ILE A 195 -14.73 0.10 13.10
N THR A 196 -14.74 -0.15 11.80
CA THR A 196 -13.85 0.54 10.87
C THR A 196 -14.59 1.66 10.19
N TYR A 197 -13.91 2.69 9.77
CA TYR A 197 -14.50 3.79 9.01
C TYR A 197 -13.53 4.30 7.95
N ASP A 198 -14.10 4.85 6.89
CA ASP A 198 -13.34 5.56 5.87
C ASP A 198 -13.23 7.03 6.27
N LEU A 199 -12.01 7.56 6.34
CA LEU A 199 -11.81 9.01 6.54
C LEU A 199 -12.57 9.82 5.48
N PRO A 200 -12.93 11.07 5.77
CA PRO A 200 -13.39 11.98 4.72
C PRO A 200 -12.54 11.89 3.46
N PHE A 201 -13.16 11.83 2.30
CA PHE A 201 -12.53 11.70 0.97
C PHE A 201 -11.85 10.36 0.68
N HIS A 202 -11.93 9.38 1.58
CA HIS A 202 -11.38 8.04 1.37
C HIS A 202 -12.49 7.01 1.14
N GLY A 203 -12.17 5.95 0.41
CA GLY A 203 -13.05 4.81 0.19
C GLY A 203 -14.47 5.20 -0.23
N LYS A 204 -15.44 4.80 0.58
CA LYS A 204 -16.87 5.11 0.37
C LYS A 204 -17.35 6.39 1.07
N SER A 205 -16.50 7.08 1.86
CA SER A 205 -16.82 8.35 2.49
C SER A 205 -16.79 9.48 1.48
N LEU A 206 -17.93 10.18 1.35
CA LEU A 206 -18.12 11.19 0.32
C LEU A 206 -17.66 12.58 0.78
N PRO A 207 -17.19 13.43 -0.15
CA PRO A 207 -16.97 14.84 0.12
C PRO A 207 -18.28 15.55 0.55
N PRO A 208 -18.20 16.66 1.30
CA PRO A 208 -19.38 17.41 1.72
C PRO A 208 -20.06 18.07 0.51
N PRO A 209 -21.36 17.79 0.23
CA PRO A 209 -22.00 18.21 -1.02
C PRO A 209 -22.20 19.73 -1.12
N ALA A 210 -22.21 20.43 0.01
CA ALA A 210 -22.40 21.88 0.06
C ALA A 210 -21.09 22.69 -0.02
N HIS A 211 -19.95 22.01 -0.20
CA HIS A 211 -18.64 22.65 -0.22
C HIS A 211 -17.94 22.43 -1.56
N LYS A 212 -17.35 23.50 -2.13
CA LYS A 212 -16.55 23.40 -3.37
C LYS A 212 -15.16 22.82 -3.06
N TRP A 213 -15.13 21.56 -2.58
CA TRP A 213 -13.93 20.87 -2.15
C TRP A 213 -12.89 20.73 -3.28
N TRP A 214 -13.33 20.62 -4.55
CA TRP A 214 -12.44 20.51 -5.72
C TRP A 214 -11.65 21.78 -6.04
N GLY A 215 -11.97 22.90 -5.42
CA GLY A 215 -11.25 24.17 -5.55
C GLY A 215 -10.26 24.46 -4.42
N GLN A 216 -10.02 23.50 -3.54
CA GLN A 216 -9.16 23.66 -2.38
C GLN A 216 -8.22 22.46 -2.21
N PRO A 217 -6.98 22.67 -1.75
CA PRO A 217 -6.11 21.56 -1.44
C PRO A 217 -6.68 20.77 -0.26
N TYR A 218 -6.65 19.44 -0.36
CA TYR A 218 -7.04 18.57 0.73
C TYR A 218 -6.00 18.67 1.87
N LYS A 219 -6.45 19.02 3.07
CA LYS A 219 -5.61 19.14 4.26
C LYS A 219 -6.23 18.34 5.40
N LEU A 220 -5.52 17.35 5.87
CA LEU A 220 -5.81 16.62 7.10
C LEU A 220 -4.96 17.21 8.22
N ASP A 221 -5.43 18.26 8.86
CA ASP A 221 -4.79 18.77 10.08
C ASP A 221 -5.15 17.91 11.31
N GLY A 222 -4.38 18.06 12.38
CA GLY A 222 -4.58 17.27 13.59
C GLY A 222 -5.95 17.46 14.24
N ALA A 223 -6.49 18.69 14.23
CA ALA A 223 -7.82 18.97 14.80
C ALA A 223 -8.92 18.27 14.00
N PHE A 224 -8.83 18.33 12.67
CA PHE A 224 -9.74 17.62 11.78
C PHE A 224 -9.68 16.11 12.01
N LEU A 225 -8.49 15.52 12.02
CA LEU A 225 -8.30 14.08 12.21
C LEU A 225 -8.84 13.60 13.57
N ARG A 226 -8.56 14.32 14.67
CA ARG A 226 -9.08 13.96 16.00
C ARG A 226 -10.61 14.01 16.07
N SER A 227 -11.22 14.99 15.39
CA SER A 227 -12.66 15.19 15.48
C SER A 227 -13.47 14.01 14.87
N VAL A 228 -12.93 13.32 13.87
CA VAL A 228 -13.65 12.22 13.19
C VAL A 228 -13.96 11.05 14.12
N PRO A 229 -12.98 10.37 14.76
CA PRO A 229 -13.25 9.25 15.66
C PRO A 229 -14.01 9.67 16.92
N VAL A 230 -13.79 10.89 17.43
CA VAL A 230 -14.55 11.41 18.59
C VAL A 230 -16.03 11.59 18.23
N GLN A 231 -16.32 12.23 17.10
CA GLN A 231 -17.69 12.42 16.63
C GLN A 231 -18.35 11.07 16.25
N LEU A 232 -17.62 10.16 15.64
CA LEU A 232 -18.12 8.82 15.31
C LEU A 232 -18.49 8.07 16.57
N SER A 233 -17.62 8.05 17.59
CA SER A 233 -17.88 7.39 18.86
C SER A 233 -19.13 7.92 19.56
N LYS A 234 -19.31 9.24 19.57
CA LYS A 234 -20.51 9.88 20.14
C LYS A 234 -21.77 9.56 19.36
N ALA A 235 -21.71 9.61 18.04
CA ALA A 235 -22.86 9.35 17.17
C ALA A 235 -23.31 7.88 17.19
N LEU A 236 -22.39 6.94 17.45
CA LEU A 236 -22.69 5.51 17.64
C LEU A 236 -22.94 5.15 19.12
N ALA A 237 -22.99 6.13 20.02
CA ALA A 237 -23.18 5.96 21.47
C ALA A 237 -22.20 4.94 22.09
N LEU A 238 -20.93 4.96 21.69
CA LEU A 238 -19.91 4.06 22.20
C LEU A 238 -19.43 4.53 23.58
N ASP A 239 -19.43 3.62 24.54
CA ASP A 239 -18.90 3.90 25.88
C ASP A 239 -17.39 3.71 25.90
N ARG A 240 -16.63 4.82 25.79
CA ARG A 240 -15.18 4.87 25.86
C ARG A 240 -14.54 3.73 25.04
N PRO A 241 -14.65 3.73 23.71
CA PRO A 241 -14.11 2.67 22.89
C PRO A 241 -12.56 2.61 22.98
N VAL A 242 -11.97 1.49 22.61
CA VAL A 242 -10.55 1.42 22.25
C VAL A 242 -10.38 2.08 20.90
N PHE A 243 -9.37 2.92 20.73
CA PHE A 243 -8.96 3.39 19.42
C PHE A 243 -7.69 2.66 18.97
N MET A 244 -7.71 2.10 17.77
CA MET A 244 -6.52 1.50 17.16
C MET A 244 -6.31 2.07 15.76
N GLY A 245 -5.09 2.45 15.45
CA GLY A 245 -4.75 2.98 14.13
C GLY A 245 -3.34 2.61 13.68
N CYS A 246 -3.15 2.59 12.36
CA CYS A 246 -1.87 2.27 11.74
C CYS A 246 -1.32 3.48 10.98
N SER A 247 0.00 3.72 11.03
CA SER A 247 0.70 4.83 10.36
C SER A 247 0.09 6.19 10.76
N VAL A 248 -0.60 6.91 9.85
CA VAL A 248 -1.33 8.14 10.22
C VAL A 248 -2.36 7.88 11.32
N GLY A 249 -3.02 6.73 11.32
CA GLY A 249 -3.90 6.32 12.41
C GLY A 249 -3.14 6.03 13.70
N GLY A 250 -1.91 5.52 13.60
CA GLY A 250 -1.01 5.33 14.75
C GLY A 250 -0.54 6.65 15.36
N LEU A 251 -0.21 7.65 14.53
CA LEU A 251 0.05 9.03 15.00
C LEU A 251 -1.18 9.60 15.69
N LEU A 252 -2.36 9.41 15.08
CA LEU A 252 -3.63 9.88 15.64
C LEU A 252 -3.96 9.19 16.98
N ALA A 253 -3.64 7.92 17.17
CA ALA A 253 -3.83 7.20 18.43
C ALA A 253 -3.09 7.90 19.58
N LEU A 254 -1.82 8.25 19.35
CA LEU A 254 -1.02 8.97 20.35
C LEU A 254 -1.55 10.38 20.62
N ASP A 255 -1.99 11.06 19.57
CA ASP A 255 -2.56 12.41 19.66
C ASP A 255 -3.92 12.40 20.40
N LEU A 256 -4.76 11.39 20.20
CA LEU A 256 -6.01 11.19 20.94
C LEU A 256 -5.76 10.91 22.43
N ALA A 257 -4.76 10.10 22.75
CA ALA A 257 -4.39 9.85 24.15
C ALA A 257 -4.00 11.13 24.89
N LEU A 258 -3.38 12.09 24.19
CA LEU A 258 -2.95 13.36 24.78
C LEU A 258 -4.08 14.40 24.87
N ASN A 259 -4.95 14.46 23.86
CA ASN A 259 -5.93 15.54 23.74
C ASN A 259 -7.38 15.13 24.10
N HIS A 260 -7.69 13.82 24.12
CA HIS A 260 -9.01 13.27 24.41
C HIS A 260 -8.96 12.02 25.31
N PRO A 261 -8.20 12.02 26.42
CA PRO A 261 -8.02 10.83 27.27
C PRO A 261 -9.33 10.33 27.89
N GLU A 262 -10.33 11.20 28.02
CA GLU A 262 -11.65 10.86 28.56
C GLU A 262 -12.55 10.12 27.57
N GLU A 263 -12.32 10.28 26.27
CA GLU A 263 -13.18 9.73 25.22
C GLU A 263 -12.85 8.26 24.90
N PHE A 264 -11.62 7.84 25.17
CA PHE A 264 -11.12 6.50 24.85
C PHE A 264 -10.58 5.80 26.11
N ARG A 265 -10.93 4.51 26.30
CA ARG A 265 -10.41 3.71 27.42
C ARG A 265 -8.96 3.26 27.21
N ALA A 266 -8.56 3.10 25.97
CA ALA A 266 -7.20 2.77 25.57
C ALA A 266 -6.96 3.19 24.11
N VAL A 267 -5.70 3.37 23.76
CA VAL A 267 -5.28 3.59 22.37
C VAL A 267 -4.19 2.59 21.99
N ILE A 268 -4.21 2.11 20.75
CA ILE A 268 -3.22 1.19 20.18
C ILE A 268 -2.62 1.86 18.95
N SER A 269 -1.35 2.22 19.06
CA SER A 269 -0.59 2.86 17.98
C SER A 269 0.23 1.81 17.24
N LEU A 270 -0.14 1.52 16.00
CA LEU A 270 0.63 0.65 15.11
C LEU A 270 1.41 1.51 14.13
N GLU A 271 2.73 1.36 14.10
CA GLU A 271 3.65 2.11 13.23
C GLU A 271 3.48 3.65 13.34
N GLY A 272 3.00 4.13 14.48
CA GLY A 272 2.97 5.55 14.83
C GLY A 272 4.29 5.99 15.46
N SER A 273 4.53 7.31 15.48
CA SER A 273 5.65 7.91 16.19
C SER A 273 5.22 9.21 16.87
N LEU A 274 5.93 9.59 17.94
CA LEU A 274 5.67 10.85 18.64
C LEU A 274 6.13 12.09 17.86
N LYS A 275 7.03 11.89 16.91
CA LYS A 275 7.57 12.97 16.09
C LYS A 275 7.77 12.45 14.67
N VAL A 276 7.20 13.16 13.74
CA VAL A 276 7.46 12.96 12.31
C VAL A 276 8.60 13.92 11.96
N ASP A 277 9.76 13.37 11.65
CA ASP A 277 10.87 14.17 11.18
C ASP A 277 10.62 14.60 9.73
N GLY A 278 11.10 15.79 9.34
CA GLY A 278 10.90 16.37 8.02
C GLY A 278 11.60 15.61 6.87
N SER A 279 12.24 14.48 7.16
CA SER A 279 12.78 13.53 6.19
C SER A 279 11.72 12.63 5.56
N ILE A 280 10.44 12.77 5.96
CA ILE A 280 9.34 12.14 5.23
C ILE A 280 9.42 12.58 3.79
N ARG A 281 9.69 11.60 2.95
CA ARG A 281 9.97 11.75 1.55
C ARG A 281 8.85 12.45 0.84
N ASN A 282 9.24 13.32 -0.04
CA ASN A 282 8.35 13.88 -1.03
C ASN A 282 7.93 12.76 -2.00
N PHE A 283 6.74 12.22 -1.79
CA PHE A 283 6.09 11.28 -2.70
C PHE A 283 5.35 12.02 -3.83
N SER A 284 5.97 13.06 -4.38
CA SER A 284 5.38 13.85 -5.48
C SER A 284 4.99 13.01 -6.70
N GLU A 285 5.58 11.83 -6.84
CA GLU A 285 5.24 10.87 -7.88
C GLU A 285 3.86 10.24 -7.69
N LEU A 286 3.34 10.20 -6.46
CA LEU A 286 1.99 9.67 -6.18
C LEU A 286 0.86 10.56 -6.69
N ASP A 287 1.17 11.85 -6.88
CA ASP A 287 0.24 12.87 -7.37
C ASP A 287 0.74 13.49 -8.69
N HIS A 288 1.21 12.67 -9.60
CA HIS A 288 1.73 13.12 -10.87
C HIS A 288 0.79 12.69 -12.02
N PRO A 289 0.37 13.61 -12.92
CA PRO A 289 -0.63 13.32 -13.96
C PRO A 289 -0.22 12.24 -14.97
N GLN A 290 1.06 11.89 -15.05
CA GLN A 290 1.58 10.82 -15.91
C GLN A 290 1.85 9.50 -15.15
N VAL A 291 1.47 9.42 -13.87
CA VAL A 291 1.61 8.22 -13.03
C VAL A 291 0.23 7.79 -12.59
N ASN A 292 -0.13 6.54 -12.85
CA ASN A 292 -1.45 6.00 -12.46
C ASN A 292 -1.46 5.53 -10.99
N GLY A 293 -2.66 5.23 -10.47
CA GLY A 293 -2.85 4.77 -9.10
C GLY A 293 -2.21 3.43 -8.76
N GLU A 294 -1.85 2.64 -9.78
CA GLU A 294 -1.16 1.35 -9.60
C GLU A 294 0.20 1.51 -8.90
N TYR A 295 0.91 2.60 -9.18
CA TYR A 295 2.20 2.87 -8.52
C TYR A 295 2.07 2.95 -6.99
N LYS A 296 1.02 3.60 -6.48
CA LYS A 296 0.75 3.68 -5.04
C LYS A 296 0.48 2.29 -4.44
N GLY A 297 -0.33 1.49 -5.12
CA GLY A 297 -0.58 0.11 -4.72
C GLY A 297 0.70 -0.72 -4.65
N LYS A 298 1.54 -0.64 -5.68
CA LYS A 298 2.83 -1.35 -5.73
C LYS A 298 3.82 -0.88 -4.67
N LEU A 299 3.88 0.40 -4.38
CA LEU A 299 4.67 0.92 -3.27
C LEU A 299 4.28 0.26 -1.96
N MET A 300 2.99 0.13 -1.69
CA MET A 300 2.49 -0.48 -0.46
C MET A 300 2.65 -2.00 -0.43
N GLU A 301 2.55 -2.68 -1.57
CA GLU A 301 2.90 -4.10 -1.69
C GLU A 301 4.35 -4.35 -1.23
N GLY A 302 5.27 -3.51 -1.66
CA GLY A 302 6.69 -3.59 -1.28
C GLY A 302 6.97 -3.26 0.19
N MET A 303 6.13 -2.47 0.83
CA MET A 303 6.23 -2.14 2.26
C MET A 303 5.67 -3.24 3.16
N THR A 304 4.90 -4.19 2.62
CA THR A 304 4.42 -5.37 3.35
C THR A 304 5.57 -6.32 3.68
N SER A 305 5.44 -7.11 4.75
CA SER A 305 6.45 -8.11 5.07
C SER A 305 6.68 -9.08 3.90
N PRO A 306 7.93 -9.41 3.56
CA PRO A 306 8.24 -10.42 2.53
C PRO A 306 7.73 -11.83 2.91
N ASP A 307 7.48 -12.07 4.20
CA ASP A 307 6.92 -13.33 4.69
C ASP A 307 5.39 -13.40 4.58
N SER A 308 4.73 -12.27 4.27
CA SER A 308 3.29 -12.27 4.03
C SER A 308 2.95 -13.03 2.75
N PRO A 309 1.83 -13.78 2.73
CA PRO A 309 1.36 -14.46 1.52
C PRO A 309 1.26 -13.51 0.32
N LYS A 310 1.62 -13.97 -0.87
CA LYS A 310 1.58 -13.15 -2.09
C LYS A 310 0.17 -12.60 -2.35
N ALA A 311 -0.87 -13.39 -2.14
CA ALA A 311 -2.25 -12.96 -2.27
C ALA A 311 -2.57 -11.77 -1.36
N TYR A 312 -2.18 -11.82 -0.09
CA TYR A 312 -2.35 -10.71 0.85
C TYR A 312 -1.60 -9.45 0.41
N ARG A 313 -0.36 -9.57 -0.08
CA ARG A 313 0.40 -8.42 -0.60
C ARG A 313 -0.28 -7.76 -1.81
N LYS A 314 -0.85 -8.57 -2.73
CA LYS A 314 -1.63 -8.08 -3.88
C LYS A 314 -2.94 -7.41 -3.44
N GLU A 315 -3.59 -7.96 -2.43
CA GLU A 315 -4.78 -7.36 -1.83
C GLU A 315 -4.48 -5.98 -1.23
N ILE A 316 -3.40 -5.85 -0.47
CA ILE A 316 -2.97 -4.54 0.06
C ILE A 316 -2.72 -3.56 -1.08
N ALA A 317 -2.05 -3.97 -2.16
CA ALA A 317 -1.86 -3.14 -3.35
C ALA A 317 -3.20 -2.65 -3.93
N HIS A 318 -4.20 -3.54 -4.00
CA HIS A 318 -5.53 -3.20 -4.49
C HIS A 318 -6.25 -2.19 -3.58
N ILE A 319 -6.22 -2.41 -2.27
CA ILE A 319 -6.84 -1.49 -1.28
C ILE A 319 -6.26 -0.07 -1.41
N TYR A 320 -4.94 0.05 -1.55
CA TYR A 320 -4.29 1.34 -1.69
C TYR A 320 -4.47 1.99 -3.06
N SER A 321 -4.75 1.23 -4.10
CA SER A 321 -5.05 1.80 -5.42
C SER A 321 -6.45 2.46 -5.46
N GLY A 322 -7.36 2.04 -4.59
CA GLY A 322 -8.70 2.63 -4.43
C GLY A 322 -8.79 3.75 -3.38
N GLY A 323 -7.72 3.99 -2.61
CA GLY A 323 -7.64 5.09 -1.65
C GLY A 323 -7.15 6.40 -2.29
N TRP A 324 -7.37 7.51 -1.61
CA TRP A 324 -6.96 8.85 -2.06
C TRP A 324 -5.51 9.16 -1.78
#